data_2bdfb1a14af1dd5ef8183dce32291d6b
#
_entry.id   2bdfb1a14af1dd5ef8183dce32291d6b
#
_cell.length_a   1.000
_cell.length_b   1.000
_cell.length_c   1.000
_cell.angle_alpha   90.00
_cell.angle_beta   90.00
_cell.angle_gamma   90.00
#
_symmetry.space_group_name_H-M   'P 1'
#
loop_
_entity.id
_entity.type
_entity.pdbx_description
1 polymer ?
#
loop_
_entity_poly.entity_id
_entity_poly.type
_entity_poly.pdbx_seq_one_letter_code
_entity_poly.pdbx_strand_id
1 'polypeptide(L)'
;MGYKTIIVMNDNQTQEKKDTLKNIGADLRLVPPKPYKDDGNYVKVAGRLAEELKSTNNNGVVWANQFDNTANAKGHYETTGPEIWEQTGGKVDGFVCASGTGGTIGGVSKFLKEKNKNIKIYLSDPTGSALYNHIMNGELKAEGGSITEGIGSSRITKNFAEAKIDGAFSISDQESLPVLYDLIQHEGLSLGTSCGVNIAGAIRLGKELGPGKTIVTILCDRSDKYNSKMFNKSFLKEKNLPIPSWL
;
A
#
# COMPACT_ATOMS: atom_id res chain seq x y z
N MET A 1 -2.14 10.95 -23.15
CA MET A 1 -1.10 10.21 -23.89
C MET A 1 -1.69 9.25 -24.94
N GLY A 2 -2.99 9.01 -24.98
CA GLY A 2 -3.67 8.22 -26.02
C GLY A 2 -3.47 6.69 -25.94
N TYR A 3 -2.93 6.16 -24.84
CA TYR A 3 -2.80 4.72 -24.64
C TYR A 3 -4.15 4.09 -24.31
N LYS A 4 -4.42 2.92 -24.92
CA LYS A 4 -5.47 2.04 -24.42
C LYS A 4 -4.97 1.31 -23.18
N THR A 5 -5.78 1.32 -22.12
CA THR A 5 -5.40 0.74 -20.82
C THR A 5 -6.21 -0.52 -20.56
N ILE A 6 -5.52 -1.62 -20.26
CA ILE A 6 -6.13 -2.88 -19.77
C ILE A 6 -5.67 -3.07 -18.34
N ILE A 7 -6.63 -3.30 -17.44
CA ILE A 7 -6.35 -3.54 -16.02
C ILE A 7 -6.86 -4.93 -15.62
N VAL A 8 -5.97 -5.78 -15.16
CA VAL A 8 -6.30 -7.08 -14.58
C VAL A 8 -6.25 -6.96 -13.07
N MET A 9 -7.33 -7.27 -12.38
CA MET A 9 -7.41 -7.20 -10.91
C MET A 9 -8.29 -8.30 -10.33
N ASN A 10 -8.13 -8.56 -9.04
CA ASN A 10 -8.99 -9.50 -8.33
C ASN A 10 -10.45 -9.00 -8.25
N ASP A 11 -11.40 -9.91 -8.37
CA ASP A 11 -12.84 -9.61 -8.33
C ASP A 11 -13.36 -9.25 -6.93
N ASN A 12 -12.61 -9.54 -5.86
CA ASN A 12 -12.95 -9.22 -4.48
C ASN A 12 -12.59 -7.78 -4.04
N GLN A 13 -12.11 -6.95 -4.97
CA GLN A 13 -11.90 -5.51 -4.70
C GLN A 13 -13.25 -4.78 -4.57
N THR A 14 -13.26 -3.64 -3.89
CA THR A 14 -14.47 -2.82 -3.70
C THR A 14 -15.12 -2.46 -5.03
N GLN A 15 -16.45 -2.35 -5.03
CA GLN A 15 -17.21 -2.01 -6.25
C GLN A 15 -16.84 -0.61 -6.73
N GLU A 16 -16.60 0.32 -5.81
CA GLU A 16 -16.20 1.70 -6.08
C GLU A 16 -14.93 1.79 -6.92
N LYS A 17 -13.93 0.95 -6.63
CA LYS A 17 -12.69 0.86 -7.45
C LYS A 17 -12.96 0.36 -8.85
N LYS A 18 -13.81 -0.68 -8.97
CA LYS A 18 -14.17 -1.24 -10.30
C LYS A 18 -14.90 -0.22 -11.15
N ASP A 19 -15.84 0.50 -10.56
CA ASP A 19 -16.63 1.52 -11.25
C ASP A 19 -15.76 2.71 -11.66
N THR A 20 -14.86 3.15 -10.79
CA THR A 20 -13.89 4.20 -11.13
C THR A 20 -13.07 3.83 -12.37
N LEU A 21 -12.52 2.60 -12.41
CA LEU A 21 -11.70 2.15 -13.54
C LEU A 21 -12.49 2.07 -14.85
N LYS A 22 -13.74 1.59 -14.78
CA LYS A 22 -14.63 1.56 -15.96
C LYS A 22 -14.99 2.97 -16.43
N ASN A 23 -15.31 3.88 -15.52
CA ASN A 23 -15.71 5.25 -15.82
C ASN A 23 -14.61 6.05 -16.49
N ILE A 24 -13.33 5.76 -16.20
CA ILE A 24 -12.20 6.38 -16.90
C ILE A 24 -11.80 5.67 -18.20
N GLY A 25 -12.58 4.67 -18.63
CA GLY A 25 -12.44 4.01 -19.92
C GLY A 25 -11.42 2.86 -19.95
N ALA A 26 -11.00 2.31 -18.83
CA ALA A 26 -10.13 1.14 -18.80
C ALA A 26 -10.88 -0.13 -19.21
N ASP A 27 -10.25 -1.00 -20.01
CA ASP A 27 -10.68 -2.40 -20.20
C ASP A 27 -10.37 -3.17 -18.91
N LEU A 28 -11.38 -3.35 -18.07
CA LEU A 28 -11.24 -3.99 -16.77
C LEU A 28 -11.51 -5.50 -16.86
N ARG A 29 -10.50 -6.31 -16.54
CA ARG A 29 -10.56 -7.76 -16.50
C ARG A 29 -10.44 -8.27 -15.08
N LEU A 30 -11.53 -8.85 -14.57
CA LEU A 30 -11.60 -9.39 -13.23
C LEU A 30 -11.21 -10.88 -13.23
N VAL A 31 -10.43 -11.28 -12.25
CA VAL A 31 -10.02 -12.66 -12.02
C VAL A 31 -10.27 -13.04 -10.55
N PRO A 32 -10.55 -14.32 -10.25
CA PRO A 32 -10.63 -14.76 -8.86
C PRO A 32 -9.35 -14.50 -8.09
N PRO A 33 -9.43 -14.16 -6.78
CA PRO A 33 -8.23 -13.95 -5.95
C PRO A 33 -7.47 -15.28 -5.82
N LYS A 34 -6.22 -15.26 -6.23
CA LYS A 34 -5.31 -16.40 -6.20
C LYS A 34 -3.97 -16.00 -5.60
N PRO A 35 -3.31 -16.86 -4.81
CA PRO A 35 -1.96 -16.62 -4.32
C PRO A 35 -0.98 -16.48 -5.49
N TYR A 36 0.13 -15.76 -5.28
CA TYR A 36 1.09 -15.48 -6.35
C TYR A 36 1.69 -16.74 -7.01
N LYS A 37 1.80 -17.85 -6.28
CA LYS A 37 2.27 -19.14 -6.84
C LYS A 37 1.31 -19.76 -7.87
N ASP A 38 0.02 -19.40 -7.84
CA ASP A 38 -0.99 -19.89 -8.78
C ASP A 38 -0.90 -19.11 -10.11
N ASP A 39 -1.02 -19.82 -11.25
CA ASP A 39 -0.95 -19.18 -12.56
C ASP A 39 -2.17 -18.31 -12.89
N GLY A 40 -3.29 -18.50 -12.19
CA GLY A 40 -4.45 -17.61 -12.24
C GLY A 40 -4.29 -16.31 -11.44
N ASN A 41 -3.16 -16.08 -10.78
CA ASN A 41 -2.91 -14.81 -10.09
C ASN A 41 -2.91 -13.64 -11.08
N TYR A 42 -3.59 -12.55 -10.70
CA TYR A 42 -3.83 -11.39 -11.59
C TYR A 42 -2.54 -10.78 -12.17
N VAL A 43 -1.42 -10.81 -11.45
CA VAL A 43 -0.12 -10.31 -11.95
C VAL A 43 0.40 -11.19 -13.08
N LYS A 44 0.32 -12.52 -12.90
CA LYS A 44 0.74 -13.47 -13.94
C LYS A 44 -0.21 -13.45 -15.15
N VAL A 45 -1.51 -13.32 -14.92
CA VAL A 45 -2.50 -13.16 -16.00
C VAL A 45 -2.21 -11.90 -16.79
N ALA A 46 -1.94 -10.76 -16.14
CA ALA A 46 -1.58 -9.52 -16.81
C ALA A 46 -0.31 -9.65 -17.67
N GLY A 47 0.70 -10.35 -17.15
CA GLY A 47 1.95 -10.60 -17.89
C GLY A 47 1.73 -11.44 -19.15
N ARG A 48 1.00 -12.56 -19.05
CA ARG A 48 0.66 -13.39 -20.23
C ARG A 48 -0.15 -12.63 -21.25
N LEU A 49 -1.16 -11.88 -20.80
CA LEU A 49 -1.97 -11.05 -21.68
C LEU A 49 -1.12 -10.02 -22.43
N ALA A 50 -0.16 -9.40 -21.77
CA ALA A 50 0.74 -8.45 -22.42
C ALA A 50 1.58 -9.12 -23.51
N GLU A 51 2.09 -10.34 -23.29
CA GLU A 51 2.82 -11.09 -24.31
C GLU A 51 1.93 -11.50 -25.50
N GLU A 52 0.71 -11.97 -25.25
CA GLU A 52 -0.27 -12.28 -26.29
C GLU A 52 -0.59 -11.06 -27.16
N LEU A 53 -0.81 -9.92 -26.53
CA LEU A 53 -1.13 -8.68 -27.23
C LEU A 53 0.03 -8.12 -28.07
N LYS A 54 1.27 -8.40 -27.72
CA LYS A 54 2.44 -7.96 -28.53
C LYS A 54 2.40 -8.50 -29.95
N SER A 55 1.89 -9.72 -30.12
CA SER A 55 1.80 -10.35 -31.47
C SER A 55 0.70 -9.75 -32.36
N THR A 56 -0.28 -9.06 -31.74
CA THR A 56 -1.48 -8.55 -32.46
C THR A 56 -1.54 -7.03 -32.54
N ASN A 57 -0.69 -6.31 -31.79
CA ASN A 57 -0.69 -4.86 -31.74
C ASN A 57 0.56 -4.26 -32.39
N ASN A 58 0.40 -3.71 -33.60
CA ASN A 58 1.48 -3.06 -34.34
C ASN A 58 2.05 -1.80 -33.65
N ASN A 59 1.28 -1.19 -32.75
CA ASN A 59 1.70 0.01 -32.00
C ASN A 59 2.48 -0.32 -30.71
N GLY A 60 2.73 -1.60 -30.47
CA GLY A 60 3.43 -2.08 -29.27
C GLY A 60 2.52 -2.24 -28.04
N VAL A 61 3.05 -2.94 -27.05
CA VAL A 61 2.40 -3.20 -25.76
C VAL A 61 3.41 -2.99 -24.64
N VAL A 62 3.01 -2.24 -23.63
CA VAL A 62 3.81 -2.05 -22.40
C VAL A 62 3.12 -2.73 -21.24
N TRP A 63 3.78 -3.72 -20.64
CA TRP A 63 3.39 -4.25 -19.34
C TRP A 63 4.11 -3.45 -18.25
N ALA A 64 3.35 -2.68 -17.48
CA ALA A 64 3.90 -1.84 -16.42
C ALA A 64 4.63 -2.65 -15.32
N ASN A 65 4.15 -3.89 -15.05
CA ASN A 65 4.74 -4.81 -14.05
C ASN A 65 5.12 -4.10 -12.74
N GLN A 66 4.18 -3.37 -12.17
CA GLN A 66 4.41 -2.44 -11.06
C GLN A 66 5.11 -3.04 -9.83
N PHE A 67 5.04 -4.36 -9.63
CA PHE A 67 5.67 -5.04 -8.49
C PHE A 67 7.18 -5.27 -8.69
N ASP A 68 7.59 -5.61 -9.91
CA ASP A 68 8.96 -6.06 -10.19
C ASP A 68 9.71 -5.17 -11.19
N ASN A 69 9.05 -4.17 -11.78
CA ASN A 69 9.70 -3.10 -12.52
C ASN A 69 10.23 -2.05 -11.53
N THR A 70 11.54 -1.99 -11.36
CA THR A 70 12.21 -1.10 -10.41
C THR A 70 12.13 0.38 -10.76
N ALA A 71 11.62 0.73 -11.96
CA ALA A 71 11.27 2.11 -12.29
C ALA A 71 10.26 2.71 -11.28
N ASN A 72 9.44 1.87 -10.64
CA ASN A 72 8.54 2.27 -9.56
C ASN A 72 9.34 2.82 -8.35
N ALA A 73 10.24 2.03 -7.77
CA ALA A 73 11.08 2.50 -6.66
C ALA A 73 11.99 3.67 -7.08
N LYS A 74 12.53 3.64 -8.31
CA LYS A 74 13.32 4.73 -8.86
C LYS A 74 12.54 6.05 -8.90
N GLY A 75 11.28 6.02 -9.35
CA GLY A 75 10.42 7.21 -9.36
C GLY A 75 10.30 7.84 -7.96
N HIS A 76 10.02 7.03 -6.94
CA HIS A 76 9.94 7.51 -5.56
C HIS A 76 11.28 8.01 -5.00
N TYR A 77 12.39 7.40 -5.42
CA TYR A 77 13.73 7.87 -5.07
C TYR A 77 14.03 9.24 -5.68
N GLU A 78 13.62 9.48 -6.92
CA GLU A 78 13.88 10.71 -7.67
C GLU A 78 12.90 11.86 -7.36
N THR A 79 11.72 11.56 -6.80
CA THR A 79 10.66 12.55 -6.53
C THR A 79 10.23 12.56 -5.06
N THR A 80 9.52 11.55 -4.58
CA THR A 80 8.90 11.52 -3.24
C THR A 80 9.94 11.67 -2.11
N GLY A 81 11.07 11.00 -2.22
CA GLY A 81 12.16 11.11 -1.25
C GLY A 81 12.70 12.54 -1.14
N PRO A 82 13.11 13.17 -2.25
CA PRO A 82 13.52 14.60 -2.29
C PRO A 82 12.44 15.54 -1.75
N GLU A 83 11.18 15.37 -2.14
CA GLU A 83 10.07 16.22 -1.68
C GLU A 83 9.89 16.13 -0.16
N ILE A 84 9.92 14.93 0.42
CA ILE A 84 9.86 14.75 1.88
C ILE A 84 11.02 15.48 2.56
N TRP A 85 12.24 15.32 2.04
CA TRP A 85 13.43 15.95 2.60
C TRP A 85 13.37 17.48 2.55
N GLU A 86 12.95 18.03 1.42
CA GLU A 86 12.84 19.48 1.22
C GLU A 86 11.74 20.09 2.10
N GLN A 87 10.53 19.51 2.06
CA GLN A 87 9.38 20.01 2.82
C GLN A 87 9.54 19.94 4.33
N THR A 88 10.38 19.03 4.82
CA THR A 88 10.73 18.95 6.25
C THR A 88 11.97 19.77 6.63
N GLY A 89 12.59 20.44 5.67
CA GLY A 89 13.87 21.14 5.89
C GLY A 89 14.98 20.19 6.33
N GLY A 90 14.93 18.92 5.89
CA GLY A 90 15.89 17.87 6.27
C GLY A 90 15.72 17.35 7.71
N LYS A 91 14.66 17.72 8.40
CA LYS A 91 14.38 17.31 9.79
C LYS A 91 13.45 16.10 9.81
N VAL A 92 13.96 14.94 9.38
CA VAL A 92 13.26 13.65 9.42
C VAL A 92 13.98 12.74 10.38
N ASP A 93 13.30 12.29 11.44
CA ASP A 93 13.82 11.30 12.38
C ASP A 93 13.31 9.89 12.03
N GLY A 94 12.10 9.78 11.49
CA GLY A 94 11.49 8.53 11.09
C GLY A 94 10.63 8.63 9.84
N PHE A 95 10.63 7.57 9.04
CA PHE A 95 9.70 7.36 7.94
C PHE A 95 9.06 5.99 8.09
N VAL A 96 7.74 5.95 8.04
CA VAL A 96 6.97 4.70 8.15
C VAL A 96 5.87 4.66 7.11
N CYS A 97 5.78 3.58 6.38
CA CYS A 97 4.66 3.35 5.47
C CYS A 97 4.42 1.86 5.22
N ALA A 98 3.22 1.55 4.75
CA ALA A 98 2.86 0.22 4.28
C ALA A 98 3.47 -0.08 2.91
N SER A 99 3.45 -1.35 2.54
CA SER A 99 3.96 -1.82 1.26
C SER A 99 2.90 -2.62 0.50
N GLY A 100 2.54 -2.14 -0.70
CA GLY A 100 1.86 -2.95 -1.72
C GLY A 100 2.90 -3.48 -2.72
N THR A 101 3.33 -2.64 -3.63
CA THR A 101 4.39 -2.96 -4.60
C THR A 101 5.80 -2.89 -4.02
N GLY A 102 5.97 -2.14 -2.95
CA GLY A 102 7.28 -1.82 -2.36
C GLY A 102 7.97 -0.58 -2.95
N GLY A 103 7.39 0.02 -3.99
CA GLY A 103 8.01 1.16 -4.68
C GLY A 103 8.27 2.34 -3.77
N THR A 104 7.27 2.76 -3.00
CA THR A 104 7.37 3.92 -2.10
C THR A 104 8.42 3.70 -1.02
N ILE A 105 8.30 2.61 -0.25
CA ILE A 105 9.26 2.33 0.83
C ILE A 105 10.65 2.06 0.27
N GLY A 106 10.76 1.40 -0.89
CA GLY A 106 12.04 1.13 -1.56
C GLY A 106 12.77 2.41 -1.95
N GLY A 107 12.09 3.29 -2.70
CA GLY A 107 12.69 4.53 -3.19
C GLY A 107 12.95 5.56 -2.08
N VAL A 108 11.94 5.83 -1.25
CA VAL A 108 12.05 6.83 -0.17
C VAL A 108 13.10 6.41 0.87
N SER A 109 13.09 5.15 1.31
CA SER A 109 14.07 4.69 2.31
C SER A 109 15.49 4.80 1.82
N LYS A 110 15.75 4.44 0.57
CA LYS A 110 17.07 4.57 -0.04
C LYS A 110 17.53 6.03 -0.02
N PHE A 111 16.70 6.95 -0.53
CA PHE A 111 17.02 8.37 -0.56
C PHE A 111 17.26 8.94 0.85
N LEU A 112 16.37 8.68 1.80
CA LEU A 112 16.51 9.23 3.16
C LEU A 112 17.74 8.68 3.89
N LYS A 113 18.05 7.38 3.72
CA LYS A 113 19.27 6.78 4.30
C LYS A 113 20.56 7.33 3.69
N GLU A 114 20.57 7.75 2.44
CA GLU A 114 21.70 8.43 1.82
C GLU A 114 21.88 9.85 2.42
N LYS A 115 20.78 10.56 2.75
CA LYS A 115 20.84 11.86 3.41
C LYS A 115 21.27 11.77 4.87
N ASN A 116 20.69 10.82 5.62
CA ASN A 116 21.04 10.61 7.02
C ASN A 116 20.77 9.15 7.41
N LYS A 117 21.83 8.39 7.68
CA LYS A 117 21.76 6.96 8.04
C LYS A 117 21.02 6.69 9.35
N ASN A 118 20.86 7.71 10.21
CA ASN A 118 20.19 7.57 11.50
C ASN A 118 18.66 7.64 11.39
N ILE A 119 18.09 8.09 10.28
CA ILE A 119 16.64 8.11 10.06
C ILE A 119 16.11 6.69 10.19
N LYS A 120 15.10 6.51 11.05
CA LYS A 120 14.45 5.22 11.24
C LYS A 120 13.43 4.96 10.15
N ILE A 121 13.58 3.85 9.45
CA ILE A 121 12.67 3.41 8.39
C ILE A 121 11.91 2.19 8.88
N TYR A 122 10.59 2.30 8.96
CA TYR A 122 9.74 1.22 9.44
C TYR A 122 8.68 0.83 8.42
N LEU A 123 8.42 -0.46 8.34
CA LEU A 123 7.28 -1.00 7.61
C LEU A 123 6.05 -1.01 8.53
N SER A 124 4.94 -0.43 8.09
CA SER A 124 3.63 -0.61 8.71
C SER A 124 2.86 -1.66 7.92
N ASP A 125 2.74 -2.88 8.43
CA ASP A 125 2.24 -4.02 7.67
C ASP A 125 0.86 -4.47 8.19
N PRO A 126 -0.17 -4.60 7.34
CA PRO A 126 -1.46 -5.10 7.80
C PRO A 126 -1.37 -6.57 8.21
N THR A 127 -2.16 -6.99 9.19
CA THR A 127 -2.35 -8.41 9.48
C THR A 127 -2.78 -9.16 8.22
N GLY A 128 -2.29 -10.39 8.04
CA GLY A 128 -2.49 -11.16 6.81
C GLY A 128 -1.42 -10.96 5.73
N SER A 129 -0.50 -10.00 5.92
CA SER A 129 0.72 -9.88 5.13
C SER A 129 1.85 -10.73 5.70
N ALA A 130 2.82 -11.11 4.87
CA ALA A 130 4.02 -11.86 5.29
C ALA A 130 5.25 -10.97 5.50
N LEU A 131 5.15 -9.67 5.20
CA LEU A 131 6.34 -8.80 5.18
C LEU A 131 6.80 -8.45 6.61
N TYR A 132 5.87 -8.29 7.56
CA TYR A 132 6.22 -8.08 8.97
C TYR A 132 7.09 -9.23 9.50
N ASN A 133 6.63 -10.47 9.35
CA ASN A 133 7.40 -11.64 9.79
C ASN A 133 8.73 -11.79 9.05
N HIS A 134 8.77 -11.43 7.77
CA HIS A 134 10.02 -11.42 7.03
C HIS A 134 11.05 -10.45 7.61
N ILE A 135 10.64 -9.23 7.95
CA ILE A 135 11.55 -8.21 8.51
C ILE A 135 11.97 -8.57 9.94
N MET A 136 11.03 -9.00 10.77
CA MET A 136 11.29 -9.21 12.20
C MET A 136 11.87 -10.58 12.52
N ASN A 137 11.49 -11.62 11.77
CA ASN A 137 11.80 -13.01 12.07
C ASN A 137 12.56 -13.73 10.95
N GLY A 138 12.74 -13.11 9.79
CA GLY A 138 13.37 -13.72 8.61
C GLY A 138 12.48 -14.71 7.85
N GLU A 139 11.18 -14.80 8.19
CA GLU A 139 10.25 -15.79 7.62
C GLU A 139 9.12 -15.13 6.82
N LEU A 140 8.88 -15.58 5.60
CA LEU A 140 7.71 -15.17 4.80
C LEU A 140 6.45 -15.94 5.26
N LYS A 141 5.88 -15.51 6.39
CA LYS A 141 4.69 -16.13 6.99
C LYS A 141 3.60 -15.09 7.21
N ALA A 142 2.45 -15.30 6.57
CA ALA A 142 1.27 -14.48 6.77
C ALA A 142 0.44 -15.01 7.95
N GLU A 143 -0.02 -14.12 8.83
CA GLU A 143 -0.86 -14.44 9.99
C GLU A 143 -2.03 -13.47 10.09
N GLY A 144 -3.24 -14.02 10.33
CA GLY A 144 -4.46 -13.22 10.40
C GLY A 144 -4.99 -12.79 9.04
N GLY A 145 -5.68 -11.66 9.01
CA GLY A 145 -6.28 -11.07 7.81
C GLY A 145 -6.64 -9.61 8.06
N SER A 146 -6.88 -8.87 6.99
CA SER A 146 -7.30 -7.47 7.03
C SER A 146 -8.31 -7.18 5.94
N ILE A 147 -9.20 -6.21 6.19
CA ILE A 147 -10.10 -5.66 5.17
C ILE A 147 -9.39 -4.66 4.25
N THR A 148 -8.18 -4.27 4.61
CA THR A 148 -7.40 -3.28 3.87
C THR A 148 -7.00 -3.82 2.50
N GLU A 149 -7.12 -2.98 1.50
CA GLU A 149 -6.81 -3.31 0.10
C GLU A 149 -5.57 -2.53 -0.38
N GLY A 150 -4.83 -3.13 -1.31
CA GLY A 150 -3.72 -2.48 -2.01
C GLY A 150 -2.38 -2.50 -1.28
N ILE A 151 -2.36 -2.98 -0.04
CA ILE A 151 -1.13 -3.17 0.76
C ILE A 151 -1.06 -4.58 1.33
N GLY A 152 0.11 -4.95 1.84
CA GLY A 152 0.42 -6.31 2.27
C GLY A 152 0.86 -7.20 1.10
N SER A 153 1.75 -8.13 1.36
CA SER A 153 2.25 -9.06 0.36
C SER A 153 2.61 -10.41 0.97
N SER A 154 2.46 -11.47 0.18
CA SER A 154 2.93 -12.82 0.52
C SER A 154 4.30 -13.14 -0.08
N ARG A 155 4.94 -12.18 -0.74
CA ARG A 155 6.26 -12.33 -1.38
C ARG A 155 7.08 -11.05 -1.30
N ILE A 156 8.38 -11.17 -1.47
CA ILE A 156 9.28 -10.05 -1.67
C ILE A 156 9.23 -9.66 -3.16
N THR A 157 8.77 -8.45 -3.44
CA THR A 157 8.80 -7.85 -4.78
C THR A 157 10.19 -7.26 -5.04
N LYS A 158 10.56 -7.05 -6.32
CA LYS A 158 11.85 -6.41 -6.63
C LYS A 158 11.95 -5.00 -6.06
N ASN A 159 10.83 -4.25 -6.09
CA ASN A 159 10.81 -2.91 -5.50
C ASN A 159 11.00 -2.93 -3.97
N PHE A 160 10.37 -3.90 -3.27
CA PHE A 160 10.51 -4.02 -1.82
C PHE A 160 11.93 -4.45 -1.41
N ALA A 161 12.58 -5.31 -2.22
CA ALA A 161 13.96 -5.74 -1.97
C ALA A 161 14.99 -4.59 -1.96
N GLU A 162 14.67 -3.45 -2.58
CA GLU A 162 15.48 -2.23 -2.56
C GLU A 162 15.39 -1.46 -1.23
N ALA A 163 14.38 -1.73 -0.40
CA ALA A 163 14.09 -0.97 0.81
C ALA A 163 15.15 -1.15 1.89
N LYS A 164 15.46 -0.06 2.59
CA LYS A 164 16.39 -0.02 3.73
C LYS A 164 15.60 0.11 5.03
N ILE A 165 15.07 -1.01 5.52
CA ILE A 165 14.14 -1.08 6.64
C ILE A 165 14.86 -1.42 7.93
N ASP A 166 14.59 -0.67 9.01
CA ASP A 166 15.16 -0.88 10.36
C ASP A 166 14.26 -1.74 11.24
N GLY A 167 12.93 -1.76 10.97
CA GLY A 167 11.97 -2.53 11.74
C GLY A 167 10.57 -2.51 11.12
N ALA A 168 9.63 -3.22 11.73
CA ALA A 168 8.26 -3.31 11.24
C ALA A 168 7.25 -3.39 12.38
N PHE A 169 6.02 -2.93 12.08
CA PHE A 169 4.84 -3.09 12.94
C PHE A 169 3.79 -3.91 12.21
N SER A 170 3.23 -4.91 12.86
CA SER A 170 2.00 -5.56 12.41
C SER A 170 0.80 -4.78 12.96
N ILE A 171 -0.04 -4.27 12.04
CA ILE A 171 -1.19 -3.41 12.37
C ILE A 171 -2.48 -4.15 12.01
N SER A 172 -3.36 -4.28 13.00
CA SER A 172 -4.68 -4.89 12.79
C SER A 172 -5.72 -3.85 12.36
N ASP A 173 -6.84 -4.34 11.79
CA ASP A 173 -8.00 -3.49 11.50
C ASP A 173 -8.63 -2.93 12.78
N GLN A 174 -8.52 -3.64 13.90
CA GLN A 174 -8.96 -3.18 15.22
C GLN A 174 -8.22 -1.93 15.69
N GLU A 175 -6.98 -1.75 15.27
CA GLU A 175 -6.15 -0.59 15.59
C GLU A 175 -6.28 0.52 14.55
N SER A 176 -6.29 0.17 13.25
CA SER A 176 -6.25 1.15 12.16
C SER A 176 -7.59 1.86 11.92
N LEU A 177 -8.73 1.15 12.05
CA LEU A 177 -10.04 1.75 11.77
C LEU A 177 -10.44 2.85 12.77
N PRO A 178 -10.27 2.68 14.11
CA PRO A 178 -10.57 3.75 15.05
C PRO A 178 -9.81 5.04 14.76
N VAL A 179 -8.54 4.95 14.34
CA VAL A 179 -7.73 6.11 13.95
C VAL A 179 -8.37 6.86 12.80
N LEU A 180 -8.89 6.16 11.79
CA LEU A 180 -9.56 6.79 10.65
C LEU A 180 -10.87 7.46 11.04
N TYR A 181 -11.66 6.82 11.90
CA TYR A 181 -12.93 7.39 12.38
C TYR A 181 -12.71 8.63 13.25
N ASP A 182 -11.67 8.59 14.07
CA ASP A 182 -11.25 9.72 14.90
C ASP A 182 -10.84 10.93 14.04
N LEU A 183 -10.05 10.70 13.00
CA LEU A 183 -9.63 11.73 12.05
C LEU A 183 -10.80 12.34 11.27
N ILE A 184 -11.81 11.54 10.91
CA ILE A 184 -13.03 12.06 10.28
C ILE A 184 -13.77 12.99 11.26
N GLN A 185 -13.92 12.55 12.50
CA GLN A 185 -14.72 13.24 13.50
C GLN A 185 -14.08 14.55 14.00
N HIS A 186 -12.76 14.54 14.20
CA HIS A 186 -12.06 15.64 14.84
C HIS A 186 -11.26 16.53 13.89
N GLU A 187 -10.80 15.97 12.74
CA GLU A 187 -9.97 16.70 11.79
C GLU A 187 -10.65 16.89 10.41
N GLY A 188 -11.80 16.25 10.17
CA GLY A 188 -12.45 16.30 8.86
C GLY A 188 -11.69 15.55 7.76
N LEU A 189 -10.74 14.69 8.12
CA LEU A 189 -9.91 13.92 7.19
C LEU A 189 -10.53 12.55 6.91
N SER A 190 -11.10 12.40 5.73
CA SER A 190 -11.73 11.15 5.26
C SER A 190 -10.77 10.35 4.39
N LEU A 191 -10.05 9.41 5.01
CA LEU A 191 -8.92 8.68 4.42
C LEU A 191 -9.24 7.19 4.22
N GLY A 192 -8.55 6.56 3.25
CA GLY A 192 -8.69 5.14 2.96
C GLY A 192 -8.02 4.22 4.01
N THR A 193 -8.34 2.92 3.94
CA THR A 193 -7.91 1.94 4.96
C THR A 193 -6.39 1.83 5.14
N SER A 194 -5.63 1.94 4.04
CA SER A 194 -4.16 1.91 4.10
C SER A 194 -3.56 3.11 4.86
N CYS A 195 -4.25 4.27 4.86
CA CYS A 195 -3.82 5.41 5.66
C CYS A 195 -3.93 5.13 7.16
N GLY A 196 -4.97 4.40 7.60
CA GLY A 196 -5.11 3.98 8.99
C GLY A 196 -3.94 3.11 9.45
N VAL A 197 -3.53 2.16 8.60
CA VAL A 197 -2.35 1.32 8.85
C VAL A 197 -1.09 2.18 8.96
N ASN A 198 -0.91 3.12 8.05
CA ASN A 198 0.25 4.02 8.03
C ASN A 198 0.30 4.93 9.27
N ILE A 199 -0.83 5.52 9.65
CA ILE A 199 -0.90 6.43 10.80
C ILE A 199 -0.71 5.66 12.12
N ALA A 200 -1.30 4.48 12.25
CA ALA A 200 -1.08 3.62 13.42
C ALA A 200 0.41 3.26 13.57
N GLY A 201 1.09 2.92 12.47
CA GLY A 201 2.54 2.71 12.47
C GLY A 201 3.32 3.97 12.85
N ALA A 202 2.90 5.15 12.36
CA ALA A 202 3.53 6.43 12.71
C ALA A 202 3.37 6.76 14.20
N ILE A 203 2.20 6.49 14.78
CA ILE A 203 1.95 6.65 16.22
C ILE A 203 2.87 5.72 17.04
N ARG A 204 3.03 4.45 16.62
CA ARG A 204 3.93 3.50 17.30
C ARG A 204 5.38 3.96 17.21
N LEU A 205 5.85 4.35 16.02
CA LEU A 205 7.21 4.86 15.84
C LEU A 205 7.45 6.14 16.65
N GLY A 206 6.45 7.03 16.73
CA GLY A 206 6.50 8.23 17.56
C GLY A 206 6.68 7.94 19.04
N LYS A 207 5.98 6.92 19.54
CA LYS A 207 6.13 6.46 20.93
C LYS A 207 7.52 5.86 21.19
N GLU A 208 8.10 5.12 20.24
CA GLU A 208 9.44 4.56 20.34
C GLU A 208 10.54 5.61 20.33
N LEU A 209 10.42 6.61 19.44
CA LEU A 209 11.45 7.63 19.28
C LEU A 209 11.36 8.75 20.33
N GLY A 210 10.20 8.91 20.96
CA GLY A 210 9.96 9.92 21.99
C GLY A 210 9.62 11.31 21.45
N PRO A 211 9.44 12.30 22.34
CA PRO A 211 8.98 13.63 21.97
C PRO A 211 10.02 14.42 21.14
N GLY A 212 9.54 15.41 20.38
CA GLY A 212 10.38 16.31 19.60
C GLY A 212 10.92 15.69 18.30
N LYS A 213 10.39 14.54 17.88
CA LYS A 213 10.78 13.83 16.65
C LYS A 213 9.84 14.11 15.50
N THR A 214 10.41 14.25 14.32
CA THR A 214 9.67 14.39 13.06
C THR A 214 9.52 13.04 12.39
N ILE A 215 8.27 12.56 12.31
CA ILE A 215 7.93 11.29 11.66
C ILE A 215 7.07 11.59 10.45
N VAL A 216 7.45 11.02 9.32
CA VAL A 216 6.72 11.15 8.06
C VAL A 216 6.06 9.82 7.70
N THR A 217 4.82 9.90 7.26
CA THR A 217 4.09 8.76 6.69
C THR A 217 3.31 9.17 5.45
N ILE A 218 2.69 8.20 4.77
CA ILE A 218 1.99 8.41 3.51
C ILE A 218 0.46 8.33 3.71
N LEU A 219 -0.27 9.33 3.27
CA LEU A 219 -1.72 9.30 3.14
C LEU A 219 -2.06 8.92 1.69
N CYS A 220 -2.37 7.63 1.47
CA CYS A 220 -2.39 7.03 0.14
C CYS A 220 -3.58 7.46 -0.70
N ASP A 221 -4.80 7.45 -0.12
CA ASP A 221 -6.03 7.78 -0.81
C ASP A 221 -7.16 8.16 0.17
N ARG A 222 -8.33 8.47 -0.40
CA ARG A 222 -9.52 8.88 0.33
C ARG A 222 -10.45 7.70 0.57
N SER A 223 -11.36 7.85 1.54
CA SER A 223 -12.31 6.83 1.96
C SER A 223 -13.40 6.48 0.94
N ASP A 224 -13.67 7.37 -0.03
CA ASP A 224 -14.72 7.21 -1.03
C ASP A 224 -14.60 5.90 -1.86
N LYS A 225 -13.42 5.31 -1.91
CA LYS A 225 -13.17 4.00 -2.55
C LYS A 225 -13.52 2.79 -1.68
N TYR A 226 -13.96 3.01 -0.45
CA TYR A 226 -14.14 1.97 0.57
C TYR A 226 -15.48 2.04 1.31
N ASN A 227 -16.45 2.78 0.79
CA ASN A 227 -17.75 2.99 1.41
C ASN A 227 -18.47 1.67 1.73
N SER A 228 -18.39 0.71 0.83
CA SER A 228 -18.97 -0.64 0.99
C SER A 228 -18.37 -1.46 2.14
N LYS A 229 -17.22 -1.04 2.67
CA LYS A 229 -16.53 -1.68 3.81
C LYS A 229 -16.50 -0.78 5.05
N MET A 230 -15.80 0.37 4.97
CA MET A 230 -15.53 1.24 6.12
C MET A 230 -16.79 1.85 6.74
N PHE A 231 -17.81 2.15 5.92
CA PHE A 231 -19.06 2.79 6.35
C PHE A 231 -20.27 1.85 6.24
N ASN A 232 -20.03 0.57 6.03
CA ASN A 232 -21.08 -0.44 6.03
C ASN A 232 -21.17 -1.14 7.39
N LYS A 233 -22.14 -0.72 8.20
CA LYS A 233 -22.36 -1.23 9.55
C LYS A 233 -22.53 -2.74 9.62
N SER A 234 -23.27 -3.33 8.64
CA SER A 234 -23.49 -4.76 8.56
C SER A 234 -22.20 -5.52 8.28
N PHE A 235 -21.39 -5.03 7.33
CA PHE A 235 -20.08 -5.59 7.01
C PHE A 235 -19.13 -5.54 8.22
N LEU A 236 -19.03 -4.37 8.88
CA LEU A 236 -18.19 -4.21 10.06
C LEU A 236 -18.59 -5.14 11.20
N LYS A 237 -19.90 -5.27 11.43
CA LYS A 237 -20.45 -6.19 12.45
C LYS A 237 -20.16 -7.66 12.11
N GLU A 238 -20.35 -8.08 10.87
CA GLU A 238 -20.04 -9.44 10.40
C GLU A 238 -18.56 -9.79 10.62
N LYS A 239 -17.67 -8.83 10.38
CA LYS A 239 -16.22 -9.00 10.56
C LYS A 239 -15.74 -8.75 11.99
N ASN A 240 -16.64 -8.46 12.92
CA ASN A 240 -16.30 -8.10 14.30
C ASN A 240 -15.29 -6.93 14.37
N LEU A 241 -15.52 -5.89 13.56
CA LEU A 241 -14.66 -4.71 13.44
C LEU A 241 -15.24 -3.51 14.20
N PRO A 242 -14.42 -2.54 14.58
CA PRO A 242 -14.87 -1.31 15.23
C PRO A 242 -15.92 -0.56 14.40
N ILE A 243 -16.99 -0.14 15.07
CA ILE A 243 -18.06 0.66 14.49
C ILE A 243 -18.10 1.98 15.24
N PRO A 244 -17.90 3.13 14.58
CA PRO A 244 -17.98 4.41 15.25
C PRO A 244 -19.43 4.71 15.67
N SER A 245 -19.61 5.46 16.76
CA SER A 245 -20.92 5.76 17.34
C SER A 245 -21.84 6.58 16.41
N TRP A 246 -21.24 7.32 15.49
CA TRP A 246 -21.94 8.20 14.54
C TRP A 246 -22.36 7.49 13.23
N LEU A 247 -21.98 6.23 13.01
CA LEU A 247 -22.33 5.46 11.80
C LEU A 247 -23.69 4.75 11.92
#